data_139e1bdb6bdf3c734bb456bd76a7d3d7
#
_entry.id   139e1bdb6bdf3c734bb456bd76a7d3d7
#
_cell.length_a   1.000
_cell.length_b   1.000
_cell.length_c   1.000
_cell.angle_alpha   90.00
_cell.angle_beta   90.00
_cell.angle_gamma   90.00
#
_symmetry.space_group_name_H-M   'P 1'
#
loop_
_entity.id
_entity.type
_entity.pdbx_description
1 polymer ?
#
loop_
_entity_poly.entity_id
_entity_poly.type
_entity_poly.pdbx_seq_one_letter_code
_entity_poly.pdbx_strand_id
1 'polypeptide(L)'
;MRKLILAFCILTLSFSAQCQVGKYSINIKESSMPFPLSSQEISDSSLSEDAIFAVALLALAEIDMNDLIPQTLVITDEAFVFFNEKDEEIGKDPVKLLSAQKDKWVYKGAEEYGEIVVQKNNDSEYTVTTGDKVKLKLKPIK
;
A
#
# COMPACT_ATOMS: atom_id res chain seq x y z
N MET A 1 36.46 -23.14 -14.49
CA MET A 1 35.64 -23.44 -13.31
C MET A 1 35.50 -22.25 -12.35
N ARG A 2 36.58 -21.55 -11.99
CA ARG A 2 36.50 -20.37 -11.09
C ARG A 2 35.56 -19.24 -11.60
N LYS A 3 35.51 -19.00 -12.90
CA LYS A 3 34.64 -17.95 -13.49
C LYS A 3 33.14 -18.32 -13.47
N LEU A 4 32.82 -19.60 -13.54
CA LEU A 4 31.44 -20.10 -13.48
C LEU A 4 30.86 -20.02 -12.06
N ILE A 5 31.68 -20.28 -11.05
CA ILE A 5 31.28 -20.19 -9.64
C ILE A 5 31.03 -18.73 -9.24
N LEU A 6 31.83 -17.78 -9.75
CA LEU A 6 31.62 -16.35 -9.50
C LEU A 6 30.33 -15.83 -10.16
N ALA A 7 30.03 -16.27 -11.38
CA ALA A 7 28.78 -15.91 -12.08
C ALA A 7 27.56 -16.49 -11.37
N PHE A 8 27.63 -17.69 -10.82
CA PHE A 8 26.56 -18.31 -10.07
C PHE A 8 26.33 -17.61 -8.72
N CYS A 9 27.39 -17.20 -8.04
CA CYS A 9 27.28 -16.41 -6.79
C CYS A 9 26.69 -15.02 -7.04
N ILE A 10 27.01 -14.37 -8.15
CA ILE A 10 26.42 -13.07 -8.52
C ILE A 10 24.93 -13.22 -8.87
N LEU A 11 24.55 -14.29 -9.55
CA LEU A 11 23.15 -14.60 -9.85
C LEU A 11 22.32 -14.89 -8.58
N THR A 12 22.87 -15.61 -7.61
CA THR A 12 22.18 -15.89 -6.34
C THR A 12 22.07 -14.66 -5.46
N LEU A 13 23.05 -13.75 -5.46
CA LEU A 13 23.01 -12.48 -4.72
C LEU A 13 21.99 -11.49 -5.31
N SER A 14 21.74 -11.51 -6.63
CA SER A 14 20.75 -10.65 -7.24
C SER A 14 19.32 -11.11 -7.00
N PHE A 15 19.07 -12.39 -6.68
CA PHE A 15 17.75 -12.91 -6.33
C PHE A 15 17.31 -12.58 -4.88
N SER A 16 18.24 -12.32 -3.97
CA SER A 16 17.94 -12.09 -2.54
C SER A 16 17.49 -10.67 -2.21
N ALA A 17 17.61 -9.71 -3.15
CA ALA A 17 17.33 -8.29 -2.93
C ALA A 17 16.17 -7.74 -3.80
N GLN A 18 15.30 -8.60 -4.33
CA GLN A 18 14.18 -8.14 -5.16
C GLN A 18 13.03 -7.63 -4.29
N CYS A 19 12.63 -6.37 -4.55
CA CYS A 19 11.36 -5.83 -4.06
C CYS A 19 10.19 -6.64 -4.58
N GLN A 20 9.13 -6.76 -3.80
CA GLN A 20 7.85 -7.25 -4.28
C GLN A 20 7.20 -6.18 -5.16
N VAL A 21 7.48 -6.24 -6.45
CA VAL A 21 6.91 -5.33 -7.46
C VAL A 21 5.66 -5.95 -8.04
N GLY A 22 4.58 -5.17 -8.17
CA GLY A 22 3.35 -5.66 -8.77
C GLY A 22 2.18 -4.70 -8.61
N LYS A 23 1.08 -5.05 -9.26
CA LYS A 23 -0.20 -4.36 -9.19
C LYS A 23 -1.20 -5.22 -8.42
N TYR A 24 -1.87 -4.62 -7.46
CA TYR A 24 -2.78 -5.30 -6.54
C TYR A 24 -4.11 -4.56 -6.43
N SER A 25 -5.21 -5.30 -6.38
CA SER A 25 -6.49 -4.74 -5.95
C SER A 25 -6.58 -4.71 -4.43
N ILE A 26 -7.16 -3.64 -3.87
CA ILE A 26 -7.35 -3.47 -2.43
C ILE A 26 -8.74 -3.99 -2.06
N ASN A 27 -8.82 -4.95 -1.13
CA ASN A 27 -10.08 -5.35 -0.54
C ASN A 27 -10.46 -4.39 0.59
N ILE A 28 -11.25 -3.38 0.26
CA ILE A 28 -11.62 -2.30 1.18
C ILE A 28 -12.40 -2.83 2.39
N LYS A 29 -13.26 -3.84 2.19
CA LYS A 29 -14.10 -4.40 3.26
C LYS A 29 -13.30 -5.11 4.35
N GLU A 30 -12.15 -5.68 3.99
CA GLU A 30 -11.26 -6.39 4.91
C GLU A 30 -10.03 -5.57 5.32
N SER A 31 -9.94 -4.34 4.81
CA SER A 31 -8.84 -3.41 5.10
C SER A 31 -9.25 -2.43 6.19
N SER A 32 -8.27 -2.03 7.01
CA SER A 32 -8.39 -0.96 7.99
C SER A 32 -7.49 0.19 7.59
N MET A 33 -8.08 1.33 7.27
CA MET A 33 -7.37 2.55 6.91
C MET A 33 -7.90 3.72 7.72
N PRO A 34 -7.02 4.64 8.18
CA PRO A 34 -7.48 5.81 8.91
C PRO A 34 -8.21 6.83 8.03
N PHE A 35 -8.10 6.70 6.71
CA PHE A 35 -8.68 7.59 5.72
C PHE A 35 -8.77 6.89 4.33
N PRO A 36 -9.80 7.15 3.48
CA PRO A 36 -10.96 8.02 3.75
C PRO A 36 -11.99 7.35 4.67
N LEU A 37 -12.73 8.18 5.39
CA LEU A 37 -13.86 7.72 6.20
C LEU A 37 -14.91 7.05 5.29
N SER A 38 -15.44 5.92 5.71
CA SER A 38 -16.56 5.30 5.00
C SER A 38 -17.80 6.21 5.11
N SER A 39 -18.67 6.15 4.11
CA SER A 39 -19.93 6.90 4.16
C SER A 39 -20.81 6.57 5.38
N GLN A 40 -20.60 5.41 6.01
CA GLN A 40 -21.25 5.04 7.26
C GLN A 40 -20.66 5.76 8.49
N GLU A 41 -19.34 6.02 8.50
CA GLU A 41 -18.70 6.75 9.59
C GLU A 41 -19.05 8.24 9.57
N ILE A 42 -19.35 8.82 8.40
CA ILE A 42 -19.80 10.19 8.27
C ILE A 42 -21.19 10.42 8.87
N SER A 43 -22.05 9.39 8.89
CA SER A 43 -23.38 9.45 9.51
C SER A 43 -23.37 9.28 11.03
N ASP A 44 -22.27 8.83 11.61
CA ASP A 44 -22.12 8.65 13.04
C ASP A 44 -21.63 9.95 13.68
N SER A 45 -22.36 10.43 14.72
CA SER A 45 -22.14 11.74 15.38
C SER A 45 -20.85 11.85 16.18
N SER A 46 -19.92 10.89 16.08
CA SER A 46 -18.64 10.84 16.78
C SER A 46 -17.45 11.44 16.02
N LEU A 47 -17.67 12.06 14.86
CA LEU A 47 -16.63 12.69 14.07
C LEU A 47 -16.03 13.90 14.79
N SER A 48 -14.70 14.01 14.76
CA SER A 48 -13.99 15.20 15.22
C SER A 48 -14.37 16.42 14.36
N GLU A 49 -14.31 17.62 14.95
CA GLU A 49 -14.58 18.88 14.21
C GLU A 49 -13.70 19.02 12.96
N ASP A 50 -12.45 18.55 13.02
CA ASP A 50 -11.51 18.56 11.90
C ASP A 50 -11.97 17.65 10.74
N ALA A 51 -12.55 16.49 11.06
CA ALA A 51 -13.08 15.57 10.07
C ALA A 51 -14.33 16.15 9.38
N ILE A 52 -15.22 16.80 10.14
CA ILE A 52 -16.40 17.51 9.60
C ILE A 52 -15.97 18.64 8.67
N PHE A 53 -14.95 19.40 9.06
CA PHE A 53 -14.40 20.48 8.25
C PHE A 53 -13.79 19.97 6.93
N ALA A 54 -13.02 18.86 7.00
CA ALA A 54 -12.44 18.24 5.82
C ALA A 54 -13.52 17.75 4.84
N VAL A 55 -14.60 17.12 5.33
CA VAL A 55 -15.73 16.66 4.51
C VAL A 55 -16.45 17.85 3.88
N ALA A 56 -16.65 18.94 4.63
CA ALA A 56 -17.28 20.15 4.11
C ALA A 56 -16.43 20.81 3.00
N LEU A 57 -15.10 20.84 3.14
CA LEU A 57 -14.20 21.33 2.10
C LEU A 57 -14.26 20.49 0.82
N LEU A 58 -14.31 19.16 0.94
CA LEU A 58 -14.44 18.25 -0.19
C LEU A 58 -15.79 18.44 -0.91
N ALA A 59 -16.87 18.62 -0.17
CA ALA A 59 -18.19 18.91 -0.74
C ALA A 59 -18.22 20.25 -1.50
N LEU A 60 -17.57 21.28 -0.99
CA LEU A 60 -17.45 22.58 -1.64
C LEU A 60 -16.58 22.53 -2.92
N ALA A 61 -15.60 21.64 -2.98
CA ALA A 61 -14.76 21.43 -4.16
C ALA A 61 -15.40 20.56 -5.24
N GLU A 62 -16.63 20.07 -5.04
CA GLU A 62 -17.33 19.13 -5.94
C GLU A 62 -16.53 17.83 -6.20
N ILE A 63 -15.70 17.44 -5.26
CA ILE A 63 -14.92 16.20 -5.35
C ILE A 63 -15.80 15.04 -4.89
N ASP A 64 -15.95 14.02 -5.74
CA ASP A 64 -16.59 12.78 -5.34
C ASP A 64 -15.71 12.05 -4.34
N MET A 65 -16.23 11.76 -3.15
CA MET A 65 -15.51 11.00 -2.11
C MET A 65 -15.05 9.63 -2.62
N ASN A 66 -15.78 9.02 -3.54
CA ASN A 66 -15.40 7.75 -4.15
C ASN A 66 -14.12 7.86 -4.99
N ASP A 67 -13.84 9.02 -5.56
CA ASP A 67 -12.61 9.26 -6.33
C ASP A 67 -11.36 9.32 -5.44
N LEU A 68 -11.52 9.45 -4.12
CA LEU A 68 -10.44 9.43 -3.14
C LEU A 68 -10.22 8.06 -2.48
N ILE A 69 -11.09 7.09 -2.76
CA ILE A 69 -10.96 5.74 -2.19
C ILE A 69 -9.96 4.93 -3.02
N PRO A 70 -8.85 4.48 -2.43
CA PRO A 70 -7.90 3.66 -3.14
C PRO A 70 -8.48 2.28 -3.45
N GLN A 71 -8.50 1.91 -4.72
CA GLN A 71 -8.96 0.60 -5.20
C GLN A 71 -7.81 -0.29 -5.65
N THR A 72 -6.71 0.32 -6.04
CA THR A 72 -5.54 -0.36 -6.57
C THR A 72 -4.28 0.19 -5.93
N LEU A 73 -3.36 -0.69 -5.59
CA LEU A 73 -2.01 -0.38 -5.14
C LEU A 73 -1.00 -0.94 -6.13
N VAL A 74 -0.12 -0.09 -6.63
CA VAL A 74 1.06 -0.50 -7.39
C VAL A 74 2.28 -0.38 -6.48
N ILE A 75 2.96 -1.50 -6.27
CA ILE A 75 4.22 -1.55 -5.51
C ILE A 75 5.36 -1.52 -6.51
N THR A 76 6.22 -0.53 -6.38
CA THR A 76 7.49 -0.43 -7.11
C THR A 76 8.66 -0.51 -6.15
N ASP A 77 9.88 -0.54 -6.65
CA ASP A 77 11.10 -0.51 -5.84
C ASP A 77 11.34 0.84 -5.13
N GLU A 78 10.67 1.91 -5.58
CA GLU A 78 10.85 3.27 -5.06
C GLU A 78 9.61 3.86 -4.37
N ALA A 79 8.41 3.35 -4.67
CA ALA A 79 7.17 3.92 -4.15
C ALA A 79 6.01 2.95 -4.12
N PHE A 80 5.04 3.24 -3.25
CA PHE A 80 3.69 2.71 -3.28
C PHE A 80 2.78 3.74 -3.93
N VAL A 81 2.08 3.36 -5.00
CA VAL A 81 1.22 4.26 -5.77
C VAL A 81 -0.21 3.78 -5.69
N PHE A 82 -1.10 4.64 -5.24
CA PHE A 82 -2.52 4.34 -5.06
C PHE A 82 -3.35 4.93 -6.19
N PHE A 83 -4.28 4.14 -6.71
CA PHE A 83 -5.20 4.52 -7.76
C PHE A 83 -6.65 4.33 -7.31
N ASN A 84 -7.54 5.21 -7.75
CA ASN A 84 -8.98 5.10 -7.53
C ASN A 84 -9.64 4.11 -8.51
N GLU A 85 -10.98 4.02 -8.46
CA GLU A 85 -11.78 3.18 -9.36
C GLU A 85 -11.63 3.56 -10.84
N LYS A 86 -11.30 4.82 -11.13
CA LYS A 86 -11.10 5.34 -12.49
C LYS A 86 -9.67 5.18 -13.00
N ASP A 87 -8.81 4.45 -12.29
CA ASP A 87 -7.37 4.34 -12.56
C ASP A 87 -6.61 5.67 -12.53
N GLU A 88 -7.09 6.65 -11.76
CA GLU A 88 -6.39 7.90 -11.51
C GLU A 88 -5.50 7.78 -10.27
N GLU A 89 -4.28 8.27 -10.36
CA GLU A 89 -3.36 8.32 -9.21
C GLU A 89 -3.88 9.28 -8.15
N ILE A 90 -4.11 8.76 -6.94
CA ILE A 90 -4.60 9.54 -5.80
C ILE A 90 -3.59 9.69 -4.68
N GLY A 91 -2.51 8.95 -4.72
CA GLY A 91 -1.44 9.03 -3.74
C GLY A 91 -0.19 8.28 -4.17
N LYS A 92 0.95 8.79 -3.74
CA LYS A 92 2.25 8.18 -3.97
C LYS A 92 3.12 8.36 -2.74
N ASP A 93 3.47 7.25 -2.11
CA ASP A 93 4.33 7.22 -0.94
C ASP A 93 5.71 6.68 -1.31
N PRO A 94 6.77 7.49 -1.25
CA PRO A 94 8.11 7.02 -1.48
C PRO A 94 8.52 6.02 -0.39
N VAL A 95 9.13 4.92 -0.79
CA VAL A 95 9.57 3.86 0.11
C VAL A 95 10.98 3.39 -0.23
N LYS A 96 11.62 2.75 0.74
CA LYS A 96 12.91 2.10 0.55
C LYS A 96 12.84 0.69 1.13
N LEU A 97 13.22 -0.31 0.34
CA LEU A 97 13.30 -1.69 0.81
C LEU A 97 14.41 -1.83 1.86
N LEU A 98 14.05 -2.34 3.04
CA LEU A 98 14.97 -2.63 4.13
C LEU A 98 15.36 -4.10 4.18
N SER A 99 14.41 -5.01 3.97
CA SER A 99 14.66 -6.44 3.94
C SER A 99 13.65 -7.17 3.06
N ALA A 100 14.09 -8.27 2.46
CA ALA A 100 13.26 -9.17 1.68
C ALA A 100 13.50 -10.61 2.13
N GLN A 101 12.45 -11.28 2.54
CA GLN A 101 12.42 -12.71 2.85
C GLN A 101 11.44 -13.40 1.89
N LYS A 102 11.36 -14.72 1.92
CA LYS A 102 10.54 -15.49 0.98
C LYS A 102 9.12 -14.96 0.78
N ASP A 103 8.43 -14.64 1.87
CA ASP A 103 7.02 -14.21 1.85
C ASP A 103 6.78 -12.88 2.61
N LYS A 104 7.85 -12.16 2.92
CA LYS A 104 7.79 -10.93 3.70
C LYS A 104 8.81 -9.91 3.23
N TRP A 105 8.34 -8.70 2.98
CA TRP A 105 9.15 -7.55 2.60
C TRP A 105 8.91 -6.42 3.59
N VAL A 106 10.00 -5.78 4.02
CA VAL A 106 9.95 -4.65 4.93
C VAL A 106 10.50 -3.43 4.22
N TYR A 107 9.70 -2.38 4.19
CA TYR A 107 10.06 -1.09 3.60
C TYR A 107 10.10 -0.02 4.68
N LYS A 108 10.93 0.98 4.48
CA LYS A 108 10.87 2.24 5.21
C LYS A 108 10.03 3.23 4.41
N GLY A 109 8.95 3.71 4.99
CA GLY A 109 8.12 4.78 4.47
C GLY A 109 8.57 6.16 4.97
N ALA A 110 7.71 7.17 4.82
CA ALA A 110 7.89 8.47 5.46
C ALA A 110 7.94 8.34 6.99
N GLU A 111 8.53 9.32 7.67
CA GLU A 111 8.75 9.26 9.13
C GLU A 111 7.48 8.97 9.93
N GLU A 112 6.35 9.48 9.50
CA GLU A 112 5.04 9.30 10.12
C GLU A 112 4.47 7.88 10.01
N TYR A 113 4.89 7.10 9.01
CA TYR A 113 4.41 5.73 8.80
C TYR A 113 5.37 4.67 9.35
N GLY A 114 6.64 5.01 9.55
CA GLY A 114 7.67 4.09 10.03
C GLY A 114 7.91 2.93 9.06
N GLU A 115 7.90 1.71 9.58
CA GLU A 115 8.09 0.51 8.78
C GLU A 115 6.77 0.03 8.15
N ILE A 116 6.85 -0.33 6.87
CA ILE A 116 5.75 -0.91 6.11
C ILE A 116 6.11 -2.37 5.82
N VAL A 117 5.25 -3.27 6.24
CA VAL A 117 5.44 -4.72 6.05
C VAL A 117 4.47 -5.24 5.00
N VAL A 118 5.00 -5.82 3.94
CA VAL A 118 4.22 -6.56 2.93
C VAL A 118 4.41 -8.05 3.20
N GLN A 119 3.33 -8.74 3.51
CA GLN A 119 3.31 -10.16 3.80
C GLN A 119 2.49 -10.92 2.77
N LYS A 120 3.09 -11.91 2.11
CA LYS A 120 2.36 -12.86 1.28
C LYS A 120 1.70 -13.91 2.17
N ASN A 121 0.37 -13.96 2.18
CA ASN A 121 -0.38 -14.95 2.95
C ASN A 121 -0.53 -16.27 2.17
N ASN A 122 -0.81 -16.15 0.87
CA ASN A 122 -0.88 -17.26 -0.09
C ASN A 122 -0.71 -16.70 -1.52
N ASP A 123 -0.84 -17.53 -2.54
CA ASP A 123 -0.62 -17.10 -3.95
C ASP A 123 -1.64 -16.07 -4.46
N SER A 124 -2.75 -15.90 -3.76
CA SER A 124 -3.82 -14.97 -4.14
C SER A 124 -4.06 -13.84 -3.14
N GLU A 125 -3.31 -13.77 -2.04
CA GLU A 125 -3.53 -12.78 -0.99
C GLU A 125 -2.26 -12.26 -0.36
N TYR A 126 -2.19 -10.94 -0.23
CA TYR A 126 -1.12 -10.21 0.46
C TYR A 126 -1.73 -9.31 1.54
N THR A 127 -0.95 -9.00 2.55
CA THR A 127 -1.31 -8.02 3.58
C THR A 127 -0.21 -6.97 3.67
N VAL A 128 -0.59 -5.70 3.68
CA VAL A 128 0.30 -4.57 3.97
C VAL A 128 -0.08 -4.00 5.32
N THR A 129 0.88 -3.85 6.21
CA THR A 129 0.69 -3.26 7.53
C THR A 129 1.67 -2.13 7.76
N THR A 130 1.20 -1.03 8.36
CA THR A 130 2.02 0.07 8.83
C THR A 130 1.69 0.36 10.29
N GLY A 131 2.61 0.04 11.20
CA GLY A 131 2.34 0.14 12.64
C GLY A 131 1.04 -0.59 13.04
N ASP A 132 0.31 -0.03 13.99
CA ASP A 132 -0.96 -0.59 14.47
C ASP A 132 -2.21 -0.01 13.76
N LYS A 133 -2.01 0.94 12.84
CA LYS A 133 -3.11 1.78 12.31
C LYS A 133 -3.63 1.37 10.96
N VAL A 134 -2.77 0.84 10.08
CA VAL A 134 -3.15 0.52 8.70
C VAL A 134 -2.92 -0.96 8.43
N LYS A 135 -3.95 -1.60 7.91
CA LYS A 135 -3.89 -2.97 7.40
C LYS A 135 -4.64 -3.05 6.09
N LEU A 136 -3.94 -3.32 5.01
CA LEU A 136 -4.52 -3.50 3.69
C LEU A 136 -4.52 -4.98 3.30
N LYS A 137 -5.64 -5.47 2.82
CA LYS A 137 -5.77 -6.78 2.17
C LYS A 137 -5.70 -6.60 0.66
N LEU A 138 -4.77 -7.29 0.03
CA LEU A 138 -4.46 -7.15 -1.39
C LEU A 138 -4.67 -8.46 -2.13
N LYS A 139 -5.13 -8.35 -3.38
CA LYS A 139 -5.15 -9.45 -4.35
C LYS A 139 -4.33 -9.07 -5.58
N PRO A 140 -3.41 -9.93 -6.05
CA PRO A 140 -2.67 -9.65 -7.27
C PRO A 140 -3.59 -9.49 -8.47
N ILE A 141 -3.33 -8.49 -9.30
CA ILE A 141 -3.98 -8.31 -10.59
C ILE A 141 -3.07 -8.96 -11.65
N LYS A 142 -3.62 -9.92 -12.37
CA LYS A 142 -2.91 -10.60 -13.46
C LYS A 142 -2.96 -9.79 -14.76
#